data_9b5b6166a47efcd2ddc2118f96f9da49
#
_entry.id   9b5b6166a47efcd2ddc2118f96f9da49
#
_cell.length_a   1.000
_cell.length_b   1.000
_cell.length_c   1.000
_cell.angle_alpha   90.00
_cell.angle_beta   90.00
_cell.angle_gamma   90.00
#
_symmetry.space_group_name_H-M   'P 1'
#
loop_
_entity.id
_entity.type
_entity.pdbx_description
1 polymer ?
#
loop_
_entity_poly.entity_id
_entity_poly.type
_entity_poly.pdbx_seq_one_letter_code
_entity_poly.pdbx_strand_id
1 'polypeptide(L)'
;MKILELFAGSRSFSKVAEEYGHETFCVDIKPFDNIDYVTDILDFDCSKIPFKPNVIWASPPCTYFSVASIGHHWYQDHTPKTEQAILGVKIVNKTIEIIEMFQPDFFFVENPRGKLRKLGLFKGIAERATVTYCQYGDTRMKPTDIWTNYLYSVFNPNGWKPRPICKNGDSCHTSAPRGSQTGTQGLK
;
A
#
# COMPACT_ATOMS: atom_id res chain seq x y z
N MET A 1 1.50 -7.58 -18.96
CA MET A 1 0.33 -6.81 -18.45
C MET A 1 0.71 -5.35 -18.39
N LYS A 2 -0.27 -4.44 -18.36
CA LYS A 2 -0.10 -3.01 -18.17
C LYS A 2 -0.35 -2.66 -16.71
N ILE A 3 0.59 -2.00 -16.07
CA ILE A 3 0.61 -1.77 -14.62
C ILE A 3 0.70 -0.28 -14.33
N LEU A 4 -0.17 0.21 -13.46
CA LEU A 4 -0.13 1.56 -12.91
C LEU A 4 0.36 1.48 -11.46
N GLU A 5 1.51 2.09 -11.17
CA GLU A 5 2.02 2.23 -9.80
C GLU A 5 1.76 3.64 -9.30
N LEU A 6 0.91 3.76 -8.28
CA LEU A 6 0.62 5.01 -7.59
C LEU A 6 1.48 5.12 -6.32
N PHE A 7 1.99 6.32 -6.03
CA PHE A 7 2.94 6.60 -4.95
C PHE A 7 4.24 5.81 -5.15
N ALA A 8 4.74 5.81 -6.39
CA ALA A 8 5.77 4.90 -6.85
C ALA A 8 7.12 5.08 -6.14
N GLY A 9 7.47 6.31 -5.71
CA GLY A 9 8.71 6.59 -5.01
C GLY A 9 9.93 6.03 -5.73
N SER A 10 10.56 5.00 -5.15
CA SER A 10 11.70 4.31 -5.75
C SER A 10 11.33 3.31 -6.87
N ARG A 11 10.05 3.21 -7.24
CA ARG A 11 9.54 2.26 -8.24
C ARG A 11 9.83 0.78 -7.89
N SER A 12 9.76 0.44 -6.61
CA SER A 12 10.14 -0.89 -6.16
C SER A 12 9.27 -2.01 -6.75
N PHE A 13 8.00 -1.74 -6.99
CA PHE A 13 7.10 -2.68 -7.64
C PHE A 13 7.31 -2.70 -9.16
N SER A 14 7.34 -1.53 -9.80
CA SER A 14 7.50 -1.40 -11.26
C SER A 14 8.80 -2.01 -11.76
N LYS A 15 9.93 -1.79 -11.07
CA LYS A 15 11.22 -2.39 -11.44
C LYS A 15 11.14 -3.91 -11.53
N VAL A 16 10.54 -4.55 -10.53
CA VAL A 16 10.34 -6.01 -10.57
C VAL A 16 9.37 -6.42 -11.67
N ALA A 17 8.29 -5.68 -11.87
CA ALA A 17 7.32 -5.98 -12.92
C ALA A 17 7.96 -5.88 -14.32
N GLU A 18 8.83 -4.91 -14.56
CA GLU A 18 9.59 -4.73 -15.80
C GLU A 18 10.55 -5.91 -16.07
N GLU A 19 11.21 -6.45 -15.02
CA GLU A 19 12.04 -7.66 -15.14
C GLU A 19 11.24 -8.87 -15.63
N TYR A 20 9.92 -8.91 -15.34
CA TYR A 20 9.00 -9.92 -15.84
C TYR A 20 8.33 -9.56 -17.16
N GLY A 21 8.79 -8.51 -17.84
CA GLY A 21 8.30 -8.12 -19.17
C GLY A 21 6.94 -7.40 -19.15
N HIS A 22 6.59 -6.75 -18.06
CA HIS A 22 5.37 -5.95 -17.96
C HIS A 22 5.64 -4.48 -18.32
N GLU A 23 4.66 -3.82 -18.91
CA GLU A 23 4.66 -2.38 -19.17
C GLU A 23 4.18 -1.65 -17.91
N THR A 24 4.93 -0.65 -17.46
CA THR A 24 4.62 0.10 -16.24
C THR A 24 4.43 1.58 -16.52
N PHE A 25 3.64 2.24 -15.69
CA PHE A 25 3.48 3.69 -15.64
C PHE A 25 3.45 4.13 -14.18
N CYS A 26 4.35 5.01 -13.81
CA CYS A 26 4.62 5.37 -12.43
C CYS A 26 4.17 6.79 -12.12
N VAL A 27 3.41 6.95 -11.04
CA VAL A 27 2.90 8.24 -10.56
C VAL A 27 3.40 8.51 -9.16
N ASP A 28 3.93 9.71 -8.94
CA ASP A 28 4.32 10.20 -7.61
C ASP A 28 4.20 11.72 -7.55
N ILE A 29 4.09 12.27 -6.34
CA ILE A 29 4.10 13.72 -6.11
C ILE A 29 5.50 14.32 -6.31
N LYS A 30 6.55 13.52 -6.17
CA LYS A 30 7.95 13.95 -6.31
C LYS A 30 8.55 13.47 -7.62
N PRO A 31 9.38 14.29 -8.26
CA PRO A 31 10.06 13.94 -9.51
C PRO A 31 11.27 13.02 -9.27
N PHE A 32 11.01 11.82 -8.72
CA PHE A 32 12.05 10.80 -8.65
C PHE A 32 12.40 10.28 -10.05
N ASP A 33 13.56 9.60 -10.15
CA ASP A 33 14.00 9.04 -11.42
C ASP A 33 12.97 8.08 -12.03
N ASN A 34 12.66 8.30 -13.30
CA ASN A 34 11.71 7.51 -14.09
C ASN A 34 10.26 7.50 -13.54
N ILE A 35 9.80 8.60 -12.94
CA ILE A 35 8.38 8.85 -12.70
C ILE A 35 7.79 9.42 -13.97
N ASP A 36 6.76 8.76 -14.52
CA ASP A 36 6.13 9.13 -15.79
C ASP A 36 5.17 10.31 -15.64
N TYR A 37 4.49 10.40 -14.48
CA TYR A 37 3.55 11.46 -14.18
C TYR A 37 3.75 12.01 -12.77
N VAL A 38 4.31 13.21 -12.69
CA VAL A 38 4.53 13.91 -11.42
C VAL A 38 3.30 14.75 -11.11
N THR A 39 2.54 14.35 -10.08
CA THR A 39 1.31 15.04 -9.67
C THR A 39 0.95 14.74 -8.22
N ASP A 40 0.21 15.64 -7.57
CA ASP A 40 -0.52 15.26 -6.36
C ASP A 40 -1.64 14.29 -6.74
N ILE A 41 -1.80 13.22 -6.00
CA ILE A 41 -2.84 12.22 -6.27
C ILE A 41 -4.26 12.82 -6.22
N LEU A 42 -4.45 13.90 -5.47
CA LEU A 42 -5.73 14.60 -5.39
C LEU A 42 -6.08 15.32 -6.68
N ASP A 43 -5.06 15.71 -7.46
CA ASP A 43 -5.18 16.37 -8.78
C ASP A 43 -4.98 15.38 -9.94
N PHE A 44 -5.01 14.07 -9.65
CA PHE A 44 -4.77 13.04 -10.65
C PHE A 44 -5.75 13.13 -11.82
N ASP A 45 -5.19 13.23 -13.02
CA ASP A 45 -5.92 13.22 -14.29
C ASP A 45 -5.71 11.89 -15.01
N CYS A 46 -6.77 11.07 -15.09
CA CYS A 46 -6.74 9.75 -15.72
C CYS A 46 -6.43 9.81 -17.22
N SER A 47 -6.67 10.95 -17.90
CA SER A 47 -6.37 11.11 -19.32
C SER A 47 -4.87 11.11 -19.64
N LYS A 48 -4.03 11.31 -18.64
CA LYS A 48 -2.56 11.25 -18.75
C LYS A 48 -2.02 9.83 -18.78
N ILE A 49 -2.83 8.83 -18.41
CA ILE A 49 -2.40 7.43 -18.41
C ILE A 49 -2.57 6.88 -19.83
N PRO A 50 -1.49 6.39 -20.48
CA PRO A 50 -1.49 6.04 -21.90
C PRO A 50 -2.24 4.73 -22.21
N PHE A 51 -2.73 4.03 -21.19
CA PHE A 51 -3.43 2.76 -21.33
C PHE A 51 -4.43 2.50 -20.21
N LYS A 52 -5.34 1.58 -20.43
CA LYS A 52 -6.14 1.01 -19.35
C LYS A 52 -5.26 -0.01 -18.57
N PRO A 53 -4.97 0.19 -17.28
CA PRO A 53 -4.15 -0.74 -16.53
C PRO A 53 -4.89 -2.07 -16.26
N ASN A 54 -4.18 -3.18 -16.40
CA ASN A 54 -4.64 -4.48 -15.91
C ASN A 54 -4.43 -4.60 -14.39
N VAL A 55 -3.36 -3.98 -13.89
CA VAL A 55 -3.01 -4.02 -12.47
C VAL A 55 -2.78 -2.60 -11.97
N ILE A 56 -3.33 -2.28 -10.79
CA ILE A 56 -2.98 -1.08 -10.04
C ILE A 56 -2.30 -1.49 -8.73
N TRP A 57 -1.07 -1.01 -8.53
CA TRP A 57 -0.38 -1.05 -7.24
C TRP A 57 -0.37 0.34 -6.63
N ALA A 58 -0.75 0.46 -5.36
CA ALA A 58 -0.76 1.73 -4.65
C ALA A 58 -0.21 1.60 -3.23
N SER A 59 0.70 2.50 -2.86
CA SER A 59 1.29 2.57 -1.52
C SER A 59 1.09 3.97 -0.91
N PRO A 60 -0.17 4.33 -0.56
CA PRO A 60 -0.46 5.66 -0.03
C PRO A 60 0.30 5.95 1.26
N PRO A 61 0.66 7.22 1.54
CA PRO A 61 1.45 7.60 2.70
C PRO A 61 0.91 7.05 4.01
N CYS A 62 1.74 6.32 4.74
CA CYS A 62 1.37 5.64 5.98
C CYS A 62 1.55 6.51 7.24
N THR A 63 2.13 7.70 7.12
CA THR A 63 2.55 8.55 8.24
C THR A 63 1.41 8.81 9.22
N TYR A 64 0.20 9.02 8.72
CA TYR A 64 -0.96 9.35 9.54
C TYR A 64 -1.70 8.14 10.08
N PHE A 65 -1.39 6.95 9.59
CA PHE A 65 -2.03 5.68 9.96
C PHE A 65 -1.13 4.77 10.83
N SER A 66 0.14 5.12 10.98
CA SER A 66 1.11 4.28 11.70
C SER A 66 0.77 4.15 13.18
N VAL A 67 1.13 3.01 13.77
CA VAL A 67 0.91 2.77 15.21
C VAL A 67 1.57 3.84 16.07
N ALA A 68 2.73 4.36 15.65
CA ALA A 68 3.47 5.39 16.38
C ALA A 68 2.74 6.75 16.43
N SER A 69 1.87 7.04 15.47
CA SER A 69 1.19 8.34 15.34
C SER A 69 -0.32 8.29 15.66
N ILE A 70 -0.89 7.12 15.92
CA ILE A 70 -2.33 6.94 16.13
C ILE A 70 -2.88 7.87 17.22
N GLY A 71 -2.25 7.93 18.40
CA GLY A 71 -2.71 8.73 19.52
C GLY A 71 -2.69 10.25 19.24
N HIS A 72 -1.84 10.72 18.33
CA HIS A 72 -1.76 12.10 17.92
C HIS A 72 -2.84 12.45 16.88
N HIS A 73 -3.07 11.59 15.90
CA HIS A 73 -3.89 11.89 14.73
C HIS A 73 -5.35 11.44 14.85
N TRP A 74 -5.69 10.56 15.79
CA TRP A 74 -7.00 9.90 15.83
C TRP A 74 -7.62 9.89 17.22
N TYR A 75 -8.93 10.07 17.28
CA TYR A 75 -9.72 9.76 18.47
C TYR A 75 -9.92 8.25 18.63
N GLN A 76 -10.41 7.83 19.82
CA GLN A 76 -10.66 6.42 20.11
C GLN A 76 -11.78 5.81 19.23
N ASP A 77 -12.76 6.60 18.87
CA ASP A 77 -13.89 6.26 17.99
C ASP A 77 -13.50 6.17 16.51
N HIS A 78 -12.20 6.32 16.19
CA HIS A 78 -11.64 6.30 14.85
C HIS A 78 -11.90 7.55 14.00
N THR A 79 -12.44 8.62 14.56
CA THR A 79 -12.53 9.91 13.86
C THR A 79 -11.14 10.57 13.76
N PRO A 80 -10.82 11.23 12.62
CA PRO A 80 -9.58 11.97 12.48
C PRO A 80 -9.57 13.21 13.38
N LYS A 81 -8.43 13.43 14.05
CA LYS A 81 -8.23 14.54 15.00
C LYS A 81 -7.47 15.71 14.38
N THR A 82 -6.67 15.46 13.36
CA THR A 82 -5.79 16.44 12.73
C THR A 82 -6.09 16.59 11.25
N GLU A 83 -5.76 17.75 10.67
CA GLU A 83 -5.87 17.99 9.22
C GLU A 83 -5.06 16.97 8.41
N GLN A 84 -3.90 16.55 8.93
CA GLN A 84 -3.08 15.53 8.30
C GLN A 84 -3.78 14.17 8.24
N ALA A 85 -4.52 13.79 9.30
CA ALA A 85 -5.32 12.56 9.28
C ALA A 85 -6.47 12.65 8.28
N ILE A 86 -7.13 13.82 8.20
CA ILE A 86 -8.17 14.09 7.20
C ILE A 86 -7.58 14.00 5.79
N LEU A 87 -6.42 14.61 5.55
CA LEU A 87 -5.70 14.52 4.27
C LEU A 87 -5.36 13.07 3.92
N GLY A 88 -4.87 12.29 4.89
CA GLY A 88 -4.59 10.88 4.68
C GLY A 88 -5.82 10.09 4.21
N VAL A 89 -6.98 10.34 4.83
CA VAL A 89 -8.26 9.72 4.39
C VAL A 89 -8.63 10.16 2.98
N LYS A 90 -8.49 11.45 2.64
CA LYS A 90 -8.77 11.97 1.29
C LYS A 90 -7.88 11.27 0.24
N ILE A 91 -6.58 11.10 0.52
CA ILE A 91 -5.63 10.42 -0.36
C ILE A 91 -6.06 8.95 -0.60
N VAL A 92 -6.44 8.23 0.45
CA VAL A 92 -6.91 6.84 0.31
C VAL A 92 -8.22 6.76 -0.47
N ASN A 93 -9.18 7.65 -0.21
CA ASN A 93 -10.43 7.71 -0.97
C ASN A 93 -10.16 8.03 -2.45
N LYS A 94 -9.26 8.96 -2.74
CA LYS A 94 -8.86 9.24 -4.13
C LYS A 94 -8.21 8.04 -4.80
N THR A 95 -7.41 7.27 -4.07
CA THR A 95 -6.84 6.01 -4.58
C THR A 95 -7.95 5.01 -4.94
N ILE A 96 -8.98 4.90 -4.11
CA ILE A 96 -10.16 4.05 -4.38
C ILE A 96 -10.91 4.55 -5.62
N GLU A 97 -11.17 5.85 -5.73
CA GLU A 97 -11.82 6.44 -6.91
C GLU A 97 -11.05 6.14 -8.20
N ILE A 98 -9.72 6.21 -8.18
CA ILE A 98 -8.87 5.86 -9.34
C ILE A 98 -9.03 4.38 -9.69
N ILE A 99 -9.03 3.49 -8.71
CA ILE A 99 -9.24 2.05 -8.91
C ILE A 99 -10.63 1.80 -9.53
N GLU A 100 -11.67 2.43 -8.99
CA GLU A 100 -13.04 2.30 -9.50
C GLU A 100 -13.18 2.87 -10.92
N MET A 101 -12.49 3.96 -11.24
CA MET A 101 -12.50 4.56 -12.57
C MET A 101 -11.87 3.68 -13.64
N PHE A 102 -10.69 3.11 -13.36
CA PHE A 102 -9.99 2.24 -14.31
C PHE A 102 -10.54 0.83 -14.37
N GLN A 103 -11.18 0.34 -13.30
CA GLN A 103 -11.67 -1.04 -13.20
C GLN A 103 -10.60 -2.04 -13.68
N PRO A 104 -9.43 -2.10 -13.01
CA PRO A 104 -8.37 -3.02 -13.38
C PRO A 104 -8.78 -4.47 -13.09
N ASP A 105 -8.13 -5.43 -13.78
CA ASP A 105 -8.33 -6.85 -13.48
C ASP A 105 -7.95 -7.15 -12.01
N PHE A 106 -6.83 -6.56 -11.56
CA PHE A 106 -6.33 -6.71 -10.20
C PHE A 106 -5.87 -5.38 -9.62
N PHE A 107 -6.07 -5.20 -8.32
CA PHE A 107 -5.45 -4.10 -7.59
C PHE A 107 -4.91 -4.54 -6.24
N PHE A 108 -3.89 -3.81 -5.77
CA PHE A 108 -3.26 -4.01 -4.47
C PHE A 108 -2.98 -2.66 -3.84
N VAL A 109 -3.50 -2.45 -2.63
CA VAL A 109 -3.20 -1.24 -1.85
C VAL A 109 -2.45 -1.65 -0.59
N GLU A 110 -1.20 -1.19 -0.48
CA GLU A 110 -0.29 -1.49 0.62
C GLU A 110 -0.32 -0.40 1.68
N ASN A 111 -0.39 -0.77 2.94
CA ASN A 111 -0.09 0.14 4.04
C ASN A 111 0.37 -0.64 5.27
N PRO A 112 1.37 -0.19 6.04
CA PRO A 112 1.76 -0.83 7.28
C PRO A 112 0.57 -1.03 8.21
N ARG A 113 0.57 -2.16 8.92
CA ARG A 113 -0.50 -2.48 9.87
C ARG A 113 -0.67 -1.36 10.90
N GLY A 114 -1.81 -0.70 10.86
CA GLY A 114 -2.07 0.47 11.69
C GLY A 114 -3.55 0.89 11.69
N LYS A 115 -3.79 2.19 11.70
CA LYS A 115 -5.13 2.78 11.82
C LYS A 115 -6.00 2.51 10.59
N LEU A 116 -5.43 2.52 9.37
CA LEU A 116 -6.19 2.39 8.13
C LEU A 116 -7.11 1.15 8.12
N ARG A 117 -6.66 0.03 8.69
CA ARG A 117 -7.46 -1.20 8.80
C ARG A 117 -8.76 -1.06 9.63
N LYS A 118 -8.88 0.00 10.45
CA LYS A 118 -10.02 0.25 11.33
C LYS A 118 -11.06 1.18 10.73
N LEU A 119 -10.73 1.85 9.61
CA LEU A 119 -11.58 2.88 9.00
C LEU A 119 -12.66 2.31 8.08
N GLY A 120 -12.54 1.06 7.66
CA GLY A 120 -13.52 0.40 6.80
C GLY A 120 -13.63 0.96 5.37
N LEU A 121 -12.65 1.75 4.91
CA LEU A 121 -12.70 2.43 3.59
C LEU A 121 -12.77 1.45 2.41
N PHE A 122 -12.23 0.25 2.56
CA PHE A 122 -12.22 -0.80 1.52
C PHE A 122 -13.37 -1.80 1.65
N LYS A 123 -14.35 -1.55 2.53
CA LYS A 123 -15.47 -2.47 2.75
C LYS A 123 -16.30 -2.59 1.47
N GLY A 124 -16.49 -3.82 1.02
CA GLY A 124 -17.28 -4.14 -0.18
C GLY A 124 -16.51 -4.06 -1.51
N ILE A 125 -15.25 -3.56 -1.51
CA ILE A 125 -14.43 -3.44 -2.72
C ILE A 125 -13.16 -4.30 -2.67
N ALA A 126 -12.65 -4.59 -1.50
CA ALA A 126 -11.45 -5.39 -1.33
C ALA A 126 -11.49 -6.27 -0.08
N GLU A 127 -10.82 -7.41 -0.16
CA GLU A 127 -10.43 -8.20 0.99
C GLU A 127 -9.05 -7.75 1.49
N ARG A 128 -8.73 -8.06 2.76
CA ARG A 128 -7.45 -7.68 3.34
C ARG A 128 -6.67 -8.90 3.81
N ALA A 129 -5.43 -9.01 3.37
CA ALA A 129 -4.42 -9.89 3.96
C ALA A 129 -3.40 -9.08 4.74
N THR A 130 -2.80 -9.68 5.76
CA THR A 130 -1.60 -9.14 6.41
C THR A 130 -0.41 -10.00 6.04
N VAL A 131 0.67 -9.38 5.61
CA VAL A 131 1.96 -10.02 5.35
C VAL A 131 3.00 -9.53 6.33
N THR A 132 4.10 -10.28 6.47
CA THR A 132 5.29 -9.83 7.20
C THR A 132 6.48 -9.88 6.24
N TYR A 133 7.21 -8.79 6.13
CA TYR A 133 8.26 -8.61 5.12
C TYR A 133 9.36 -9.68 5.19
N CYS A 134 9.69 -10.16 6.40
CA CYS A 134 10.65 -11.25 6.57
C CYS A 134 10.26 -12.54 5.87
N GLN A 135 8.99 -12.80 5.65
CA GLN A 135 8.53 -13.94 4.87
C GLN A 135 8.78 -13.79 3.36
N TYR A 136 9.18 -12.59 2.93
CA TYR A 136 9.46 -12.23 1.54
C TYR A 136 10.91 -11.77 1.32
N GLY A 137 11.82 -12.10 2.26
CA GLY A 137 13.25 -11.88 2.11
C GLY A 137 13.80 -10.62 2.78
N ASP A 138 12.98 -9.83 3.47
CA ASP A 138 13.47 -8.71 4.29
C ASP A 138 13.99 -9.21 5.65
N THR A 139 14.94 -8.51 6.22
CA THR A 139 15.45 -8.78 7.58
C THR A 139 14.52 -8.28 8.70
N ARG A 140 13.48 -7.50 8.35
CA ARG A 140 12.52 -6.89 9.28
C ARG A 140 11.16 -7.58 9.19
N MET A 141 10.50 -7.73 10.33
CA MET A 141 9.16 -8.28 10.38
C MET A 141 8.14 -7.41 9.64
N LYS A 142 8.13 -6.11 9.85
CA LYS A 142 7.22 -5.08 9.30
C LYS A 142 5.86 -5.64 8.87
N PRO A 143 4.92 -5.85 9.80
CA PRO A 143 3.56 -6.29 9.44
C PRO A 143 2.88 -5.24 8.58
N THR A 144 2.39 -5.67 7.42
CA THR A 144 1.83 -4.81 6.38
C THR A 144 0.50 -5.38 5.91
N ASP A 145 -0.49 -4.52 5.79
CA ASP A 145 -1.79 -4.87 5.24
C ASP A 145 -1.80 -4.62 3.73
N ILE A 146 -2.40 -5.54 3.01
CA ILE A 146 -2.64 -5.44 1.58
C ILE A 146 -4.14 -5.66 1.34
N TRP A 147 -4.80 -4.64 0.78
CA TRP A 147 -6.18 -4.72 0.30
C TRP A 147 -6.16 -5.04 -1.19
N THR A 148 -6.95 -6.03 -1.60
CA THR A 148 -6.97 -6.50 -2.99
C THR A 148 -8.30 -7.15 -3.34
N ASN A 149 -8.66 -7.15 -4.61
CA ASN A 149 -9.73 -7.96 -5.17
C ASN A 149 -9.26 -9.37 -5.61
N TYR A 150 -7.99 -9.73 -5.39
CA TYR A 150 -7.38 -10.97 -5.88
C TYR A 150 -6.89 -11.87 -4.74
N LEU A 151 -7.58 -11.91 -3.61
CA LEU A 151 -7.22 -12.80 -2.51
C LEU A 151 -7.76 -14.21 -2.76
N TYR A 152 -6.99 -15.23 -2.35
CA TYR A 152 -7.44 -16.63 -2.36
C TYR A 152 -8.66 -16.82 -1.45
N SER A 153 -9.69 -17.42 -1.97
CA SER A 153 -10.87 -17.86 -1.22
C SER A 153 -11.48 -19.09 -1.87
N VAL A 154 -12.50 -19.68 -1.24
CA VAL A 154 -13.27 -20.79 -1.84
C VAL A 154 -13.92 -20.36 -3.16
N PHE A 155 -14.27 -19.08 -3.28
CA PHE A 155 -14.88 -18.49 -4.49
C PHE A 155 -13.83 -17.98 -5.49
N ASN A 156 -12.55 -17.85 -5.08
CA ASN A 156 -11.44 -17.45 -5.94
C ASN A 156 -10.23 -18.37 -5.69
N PRO A 157 -10.25 -19.61 -6.17
CA PRO A 157 -9.21 -20.61 -5.90
C PRO A 157 -7.87 -20.29 -6.58
N ASN A 158 -7.86 -19.41 -7.57
CA ASN A 158 -6.65 -18.94 -8.26
C ASN A 158 -6.12 -17.62 -7.68
N GLY A 159 -6.76 -17.09 -6.64
CA GLY A 159 -6.37 -15.84 -6.00
C GLY A 159 -5.02 -15.93 -5.30
N TRP A 160 -4.46 -14.77 -5.01
CA TRP A 160 -3.21 -14.65 -4.28
C TRP A 160 -3.34 -15.20 -2.86
N LYS A 161 -2.47 -16.16 -2.52
CA LYS A 161 -2.36 -16.75 -1.20
C LYS A 161 -1.11 -16.20 -0.50
N PRO A 162 -1.24 -15.30 0.47
CA PRO A 162 -0.11 -14.75 1.18
C PRO A 162 0.62 -15.83 1.99
N ARG A 163 1.93 -15.67 2.16
CA ARG A 163 2.70 -16.52 3.07
C ARG A 163 2.22 -16.31 4.51
N PRO A 164 2.32 -17.34 5.38
CA PRO A 164 1.96 -17.19 6.79
C PRO A 164 2.72 -16.03 7.45
N ILE A 165 2.02 -15.26 8.27
CA ILE A 165 2.65 -14.18 9.05
C ILE A 165 3.57 -14.77 10.11
N CYS A 166 4.74 -14.19 10.30
CA CYS A 166 5.62 -14.58 11.40
C CYS A 166 5.18 -13.93 12.72
N LYS A 167 5.69 -14.46 13.81
CA LYS A 167 5.47 -13.93 15.16
C LYS A 167 6.72 -13.24 15.68
N ASN A 168 6.54 -12.36 16.65
CA ASN A 168 7.66 -11.73 17.32
C ASN A 168 8.47 -12.82 18.06
N GLY A 169 9.78 -12.88 17.80
CA GLY A 169 10.67 -13.91 18.35
C GLY A 169 10.99 -15.06 17.40
N ASP A 170 10.34 -15.12 16.21
CA ASP A 170 10.72 -16.08 15.17
C ASP A 170 12.12 -15.74 14.62
N SER A 171 12.88 -16.77 14.21
CA SER A 171 14.26 -16.61 13.73
C SER A 171 14.41 -15.98 12.33
N CYS A 172 13.30 -15.78 11.62
CA CYS A 172 13.29 -15.25 10.25
C CYS A 172 13.55 -13.75 10.16
N HIS A 173 13.69 -13.03 11.27
CA HIS A 173 13.94 -11.59 11.30
C HIS A 173 14.69 -11.17 12.56
N THR A 174 15.35 -10.00 12.49
CA THR A 174 15.96 -9.38 13.66
C THR A 174 14.87 -8.70 14.48
N SER A 175 14.69 -9.15 15.71
CA SER A 175 13.75 -8.54 16.65
C SER A 175 14.27 -7.18 17.09
N ALA A 176 13.49 -6.12 16.89
CA ALA A 176 13.81 -4.81 17.46
C ALA A 176 13.64 -4.85 18.98
N PRO A 177 14.58 -4.31 19.78
CA PRO A 177 14.41 -4.20 21.22
C PRO A 177 13.12 -3.45 21.58
N ARG A 178 12.43 -3.89 22.63
CA ARG A 178 11.22 -3.20 23.12
C ARG A 178 11.54 -1.74 23.43
N GLY A 179 10.73 -0.83 22.88
CA GLY A 179 10.90 0.62 23.08
C GLY A 179 11.90 1.28 22.15
N SER A 180 12.58 0.54 21.28
CA SER A 180 13.41 1.16 20.25
C SER A 180 12.54 1.72 19.12
N GLN A 181 12.79 2.98 18.75
CA GLN A 181 12.16 3.60 17.56
C GLN A 181 12.73 3.03 16.24
N THR A 182 13.62 2.05 16.32
CA THR A 182 14.39 1.51 15.20
C THR A 182 13.64 0.48 14.36
N GLY A 183 12.44 0.09 14.72
CA GLY A 183 11.67 -0.94 14.00
C GLY A 183 11.35 -0.62 12.53
N THR A 184 11.47 0.65 12.12
CA THR A 184 11.21 1.09 10.75
C THR A 184 12.10 2.25 10.28
N GLN A 185 12.98 2.76 11.14
CA GLN A 185 13.85 3.92 10.84
C GLN A 185 15.16 3.48 10.15
N GLY A 186 15.10 2.91 9.03
CA GLY A 186 16.27 2.54 8.23
C GLY A 186 15.90 2.32 6.76
N LEU A 187 14.67 2.63 6.43
CA LEU A 187 14.17 2.65 5.07
C LEU A 187 14.29 4.07 4.53
N LYS A 188 15.47 4.42 4.05
CA LYS A 188 15.64 5.49 3.06
C LYS A 188 15.68 4.89 1.69
#